data_df6864e9a63d61485e47417d3cfd8089
#
_entry.id   df6864e9a63d61485e47417d3cfd8089
#
_cell.length_a   1.000
_cell.length_b   1.000
_cell.length_c   1.000
_cell.angle_alpha   90.00
_cell.angle_beta   90.00
_cell.angle_gamma   90.00
#
_symmetry.space_group_name_H-M   'P 1'
#
loop_
_entity.id
_entity.type
_entity.pdbx_description
1 polymer ?
#
loop_
_entity_poly.entity_id
_entity_poly.type
_entity_poly.pdbx_seq_one_letter_code
_entity_poly.pdbx_strand_id
1 'polypeptide(L)'
;MKLTQAVLEEAASFISPTEARVLSLRNLNLTSLDAIHVLQSSDIHSIIDITKNSISYLPEFPVLLRLETLILSNNHIRSVTGLAKLVNLQVLSITYNEIVHLTDLEELKELPSLRSLYLTGNPVVKNKDYRSWCIWRFPNLQIIDFKRVKNVERKQASSAFDNNSDKVKAISSVKPIPIFATKTLNREEQYVMDNVDTEEKEDTKPMTEDDRDRLEKELEQADSMEEIQRIEAILMRGSL
;
A
#
# COMPACT_ATOMS: atom_id res chain seq x y z
N MET A 1 -7.53 -6.95 18.74
CA MET A 1 -6.90 -6.52 20.01
C MET A 1 -5.89 -5.41 19.71
N LYS A 2 -5.73 -4.41 20.61
CA LYS A 2 -4.66 -3.41 20.45
C LYS A 2 -3.36 -3.90 21.08
N LEU A 3 -2.22 -3.52 20.52
CA LEU A 3 -0.94 -3.73 21.16
C LEU A 3 -0.83 -2.83 22.41
N THR A 4 -0.60 -3.43 23.57
CA THR A 4 -0.39 -2.74 24.84
C THR A 4 0.97 -3.13 25.41
N GLN A 5 1.45 -2.39 26.42
CA GLN A 5 2.70 -2.73 27.10
C GLN A 5 2.64 -4.14 27.73
N ALA A 6 1.53 -4.52 28.33
CA ALA A 6 1.34 -5.86 28.88
C ALA A 6 1.49 -6.97 27.82
N VAL A 7 0.93 -6.76 26.62
CA VAL A 7 1.09 -7.70 25.50
C VAL A 7 2.54 -7.79 25.04
N LEU A 8 3.28 -6.68 25.07
CA LEU A 8 4.72 -6.69 24.75
C LEU A 8 5.55 -7.42 25.77
N GLU A 9 5.22 -7.28 27.08
CA GLU A 9 5.92 -7.96 28.17
C GLU A 9 5.66 -9.47 28.18
N GLU A 10 4.45 -9.89 27.80
CA GLU A 10 4.07 -11.32 27.68
C GLU A 10 4.50 -11.93 26.33
N ALA A 11 4.89 -11.13 25.33
CA ALA A 11 5.24 -11.60 24.01
C ALA A 11 6.48 -12.51 24.06
N ALA A 12 6.44 -13.57 23.24
CA ALA A 12 7.57 -14.50 23.15
C ALA A 12 8.82 -13.79 22.61
N SER A 13 9.88 -13.75 23.40
CA SER A 13 11.20 -13.29 23.00
C SER A 13 12.18 -14.46 23.08
N PHE A 14 12.83 -14.78 21.97
CA PHE A 14 13.75 -15.91 21.89
C PHE A 14 14.94 -15.60 20.96
N ILE A 15 15.96 -16.43 21.01
CA ILE A 15 17.12 -16.34 20.12
C ILE A 15 16.92 -17.33 18.98
N SER A 16 17.00 -16.82 17.72
CA SER A 16 16.92 -17.65 16.52
C SER A 16 18.19 -18.51 16.33
N PRO A 17 18.16 -19.52 15.45
CA PRO A 17 19.37 -20.28 15.11
C PRO A 17 20.50 -19.45 14.53
N THR A 18 20.22 -18.24 14.06
CA THR A 18 21.21 -17.27 13.55
C THR A 18 21.67 -16.30 14.62
N GLU A 19 21.45 -16.62 15.90
CA GLU A 19 21.82 -15.81 17.08
C GLU A 19 21.11 -14.43 17.16
N ALA A 20 20.12 -14.18 16.29
CA ALA A 20 19.33 -12.97 16.32
C ALA A 20 18.21 -13.05 17.35
N ARG A 21 18.03 -11.98 18.16
CA ARG A 21 16.92 -11.92 19.13
C ARG A 21 15.63 -11.54 18.44
N VAL A 22 14.64 -12.40 18.55
CA VAL A 22 13.32 -12.28 17.93
C VAL A 22 12.27 -11.89 18.94
N LEU A 23 11.46 -10.88 18.62
CA LEU A 23 10.19 -10.60 19.28
C LEU A 23 9.08 -11.15 18.42
N SER A 24 8.29 -12.09 18.93
CA SER A 24 7.18 -12.69 18.20
C SER A 24 5.85 -12.12 18.67
N LEU A 25 5.21 -11.36 17.80
CA LEU A 25 3.84 -10.84 17.97
C LEU A 25 2.88 -11.51 16.96
N ARG A 26 3.19 -12.74 16.55
CA ARG A 26 2.43 -13.49 15.55
C ARG A 26 1.07 -13.91 16.07
N ASN A 27 0.05 -13.82 15.18
CA ASN A 27 -1.27 -14.42 15.41
C ASN A 27 -1.95 -13.99 16.74
N LEU A 28 -1.76 -12.72 17.13
CA LEU A 28 -2.35 -12.15 18.34
C LEU A 28 -3.64 -11.36 18.04
N ASN A 29 -4.15 -11.43 16.81
CA ASN A 29 -5.32 -10.66 16.36
C ASN A 29 -5.18 -9.14 16.63
N LEU A 30 -3.96 -8.60 16.49
CA LEU A 30 -3.68 -7.18 16.67
C LEU A 30 -4.32 -6.37 15.55
N THR A 31 -5.01 -5.30 15.93
CA THR A 31 -5.60 -4.33 14.98
C THR A 31 -4.84 -3.01 14.95
N SER A 32 -4.03 -2.71 15.97
CA SER A 32 -3.15 -1.54 16.00
C SER A 32 -1.86 -1.83 16.76
N LEU A 33 -0.83 -1.02 16.48
CA LEU A 33 0.50 -1.08 17.11
C LEU A 33 0.75 0.14 18.01
N ASP A 34 -0.27 0.68 18.65
CA ASP A 34 -0.21 1.96 19.37
C ASP A 34 0.93 2.00 20.42
N ALA A 35 1.22 0.87 21.08
CA ALA A 35 2.29 0.80 22.09
C ALA A 35 3.68 0.43 21.53
N ILE A 36 3.88 0.44 20.21
CA ILE A 36 5.18 0.05 19.60
C ILE A 36 6.33 0.95 20.07
N HIS A 37 6.03 2.19 20.46
CA HIS A 37 7.01 3.15 20.98
C HIS A 37 7.69 2.69 22.27
N VAL A 38 7.06 1.80 23.05
CA VAL A 38 7.63 1.24 24.30
C VAL A 38 8.91 0.45 24.00
N LEU A 39 9.06 -0.12 22.80
CA LEU A 39 10.26 -0.87 22.42
C LEU A 39 11.53 -0.02 22.40
N GLN A 40 11.42 1.30 22.32
CA GLN A 40 12.58 2.20 22.36
C GLN A 40 13.34 2.10 23.68
N SER A 41 12.64 1.88 24.81
CA SER A 41 13.27 1.74 26.12
C SER A 41 14.02 0.42 26.30
N SER A 42 13.71 -0.57 25.45
CA SER A 42 14.32 -1.91 25.46
C SER A 42 14.62 -2.36 24.04
N ASP A 43 15.51 -1.64 23.36
CA ASP A 43 15.93 -1.95 21.96
C ASP A 43 16.93 -3.12 21.96
N ILE A 44 16.44 -4.33 22.16
CA ILE A 44 17.24 -5.56 22.22
C ILE A 44 16.96 -6.53 21.09
N HIS A 45 15.92 -6.28 20.29
CA HIS A 45 15.47 -7.22 19.25
C HIS A 45 16.03 -6.85 17.88
N SER A 46 16.64 -7.84 17.22
CA SER A 46 17.10 -7.71 15.83
C SER A 46 15.98 -8.03 14.83
N ILE A 47 15.00 -8.84 15.26
CA ILE A 47 13.87 -9.27 14.45
C ILE A 47 12.57 -9.01 15.20
N ILE A 48 11.61 -8.37 14.55
CA ILE A 48 10.22 -8.25 15.02
C ILE A 48 9.30 -8.93 14.01
N ASP A 49 8.53 -9.91 14.47
CA ASP A 49 7.59 -10.67 13.67
C ASP A 49 6.15 -10.40 14.09
N ILE A 50 5.40 -9.71 13.23
CA ILE A 50 3.99 -9.31 13.45
C ILE A 50 3.07 -10.05 12.45
N THR A 51 3.49 -11.20 11.96
CA THR A 51 2.76 -11.99 10.97
C THR A 51 1.38 -12.44 11.47
N LYS A 52 0.40 -12.49 10.55
CA LYS A 52 -0.98 -12.96 10.82
C LYS A 52 -1.68 -12.16 11.90
N ASN A 53 -1.79 -10.86 11.68
CA ASN A 53 -2.61 -9.95 12.47
C ASN A 53 -3.61 -9.21 11.56
N SER A 54 -4.32 -8.23 12.10
CA SER A 54 -5.33 -7.44 11.36
C SER A 54 -4.94 -5.96 11.33
N ILE A 55 -3.65 -5.67 11.09
CA ILE A 55 -3.12 -4.31 11.11
C ILE A 55 -3.35 -3.67 9.76
N SER A 56 -4.05 -2.53 9.74
CA SER A 56 -4.36 -1.78 8.52
C SER A 56 -3.45 -0.57 8.29
N TYR A 57 -2.84 -0.03 9.35
CA TYR A 57 -1.88 1.07 9.24
C TYR A 57 -0.70 0.87 10.18
N LEU A 58 0.43 1.45 9.82
CA LEU A 58 1.63 1.45 10.66
C LEU A 58 1.73 2.79 11.37
N PRO A 59 1.82 2.82 12.72
CA PRO A 59 2.16 4.04 13.44
C PRO A 59 3.62 4.41 13.16
N GLU A 60 4.02 5.61 13.55
CA GLU A 60 5.42 5.98 13.49
C GLU A 60 6.24 5.09 14.45
N PHE A 61 7.16 4.31 13.87
CA PHE A 61 8.05 3.47 14.65
C PHE A 61 9.09 4.33 15.39
N PRO A 62 9.44 3.98 16.62
CA PRO A 62 10.53 4.64 17.32
C PRO A 62 11.89 4.33 16.68
N VAL A 63 12.93 5.03 17.08
CA VAL A 63 14.30 4.69 16.68
C VAL A 63 14.70 3.37 17.34
N LEU A 64 14.85 2.32 16.52
CA LEU A 64 15.30 1.00 16.94
C LEU A 64 16.60 0.69 16.19
N LEU A 65 17.73 0.88 16.88
CA LEU A 65 19.06 0.75 16.23
C LEU A 65 19.48 -0.70 16.03
N ARG A 66 18.89 -1.64 16.77
CA ARG A 66 19.18 -3.07 16.65
C ARG A 66 18.28 -3.80 15.67
N LEU A 67 17.17 -3.18 15.27
CA LEU A 67 16.20 -3.82 14.38
C LEU A 67 16.74 -3.89 12.94
N GLU A 68 16.99 -5.11 12.48
CA GLU A 68 17.47 -5.43 11.14
C GLU A 68 16.39 -6.06 10.27
N THR A 69 15.43 -6.76 10.87
CA THR A 69 14.37 -7.47 10.15
C THR A 69 12.99 -7.17 10.73
N LEU A 70 12.08 -6.72 9.87
CA LEU A 70 10.68 -6.49 10.22
C LEU A 70 9.78 -7.34 9.32
N ILE A 71 8.94 -8.18 9.94
CA ILE A 71 8.03 -9.08 9.24
C ILE A 71 6.59 -8.69 9.57
N LEU A 72 5.87 -8.21 8.55
CA LEU A 72 4.50 -7.71 8.61
C LEU A 72 3.54 -8.55 7.74
N SER A 73 3.93 -9.76 7.39
CA SER A 73 3.22 -10.61 6.44
C SER A 73 1.82 -10.99 6.91
N ASN A 74 0.86 -11.14 5.97
CA ASN A 74 -0.53 -11.49 6.28
C ASN A 74 -1.19 -10.50 7.26
N ASN A 75 -1.30 -9.26 6.82
CA ASN A 75 -2.02 -8.16 7.47
C ASN A 75 -2.89 -7.43 6.43
N HIS A 76 -3.40 -6.24 6.75
CA HIS A 76 -4.21 -5.39 5.88
C HIS A 76 -3.54 -4.02 5.62
N ILE A 77 -2.21 -4.01 5.56
CA ILE A 77 -1.41 -2.78 5.44
C ILE A 77 -1.52 -2.24 4.01
N ARG A 78 -1.85 -0.95 3.90
CA ARG A 78 -2.00 -0.25 2.63
C ARG A 78 -0.88 0.73 2.32
N SER A 79 -0.12 1.16 3.32
CA SER A 79 1.01 2.07 3.17
C SER A 79 2.12 1.72 4.15
N VAL A 80 3.37 1.98 3.77
CA VAL A 80 4.56 1.77 4.61
C VAL A 80 4.98 3.01 5.38
N THR A 81 4.10 4.01 5.45
CA THR A 81 4.35 5.22 6.26
C THR A 81 4.62 4.84 7.71
N GLY A 82 5.53 5.59 8.35
CA GLY A 82 5.90 5.35 9.74
C GLY A 82 7.15 4.50 9.97
N LEU A 83 7.79 3.98 8.91
CA LEU A 83 9.02 3.17 9.01
C LEU A 83 10.32 3.99 8.91
N ALA A 84 10.26 5.28 8.56
CA ALA A 84 11.42 6.12 8.21
C ALA A 84 12.53 6.15 9.27
N LYS A 85 12.20 5.96 10.54
CA LYS A 85 13.17 5.97 11.65
C LYS A 85 13.95 4.67 11.83
N LEU A 86 13.63 3.61 11.07
CA LEU A 86 14.28 2.30 11.18
C LEU A 86 15.54 2.23 10.30
N VAL A 87 16.50 3.09 10.58
CA VAL A 87 17.69 3.33 9.72
C VAL A 87 18.57 2.10 9.48
N ASN A 88 18.56 1.13 10.38
CA ASN A 88 19.34 -0.10 10.27
C ASN A 88 18.54 -1.29 9.71
N LEU A 89 17.29 -1.06 9.30
CA LEU A 89 16.45 -2.11 8.74
C LEU A 89 17.01 -2.62 7.41
N GLN A 90 17.36 -3.90 7.36
CA GLN A 90 17.94 -4.58 6.19
C GLN A 90 16.91 -5.40 5.43
N VAL A 91 15.96 -6.00 6.15
CA VAL A 91 14.96 -6.91 5.59
C VAL A 91 13.57 -6.44 5.98
N LEU A 92 12.72 -6.20 4.99
CA LEU A 92 11.32 -5.86 5.18
C LEU A 92 10.43 -6.84 4.42
N SER A 93 9.57 -7.56 5.15
CA SER A 93 8.59 -8.47 4.57
C SER A 93 7.17 -7.98 4.85
N ILE A 94 6.47 -7.55 3.78
CA ILE A 94 5.07 -7.10 3.81
C ILE A 94 4.24 -7.96 2.85
N THR A 95 4.56 -9.25 2.75
CA THR A 95 3.86 -10.16 1.85
C THR A 95 2.40 -10.36 2.29
N TYR A 96 1.51 -10.55 1.30
CA TYR A 96 0.08 -10.75 1.56
C TYR A 96 -0.54 -9.62 2.39
N ASN A 97 -0.46 -8.40 1.86
CA ASN A 97 -1.07 -7.19 2.36
C ASN A 97 -1.86 -6.48 1.25
N GLU A 98 -2.31 -5.25 1.48
CA GLU A 98 -3.22 -4.50 0.60
C GLU A 98 -2.55 -3.26 -0.02
N ILE A 99 -1.25 -3.29 -0.29
CA ILE A 99 -0.54 -2.18 -0.94
C ILE A 99 -0.88 -2.18 -2.43
N VAL A 100 -1.43 -1.06 -2.93
CA VAL A 100 -1.94 -0.92 -4.30
C VAL A 100 -1.00 -0.09 -5.17
N HIS A 101 -0.54 1.06 -4.68
CA HIS A 101 0.21 2.02 -5.48
C HIS A 101 1.70 2.00 -5.18
N LEU A 102 2.52 2.31 -6.19
CA LEU A 102 3.97 2.46 -6.02
C LEU A 102 4.31 3.62 -5.06
N THR A 103 3.49 4.66 -5.05
CA THR A 103 3.64 5.81 -4.13
C THR A 103 3.47 5.44 -2.66
N ASP A 104 2.74 4.36 -2.34
CA ASP A 104 2.59 3.87 -0.98
C ASP A 104 3.90 3.31 -0.40
N LEU A 105 4.90 3.08 -1.26
CA LEU A 105 6.24 2.59 -0.90
C LEU A 105 7.29 3.71 -0.80
N GLU A 106 6.93 4.98 -1.09
CA GLU A 106 7.91 6.08 -1.21
C GLU A 106 8.75 6.29 0.04
N GLU A 107 8.21 6.10 1.23
CA GLU A 107 8.97 6.27 2.48
C GLU A 107 10.12 5.27 2.65
N LEU A 108 10.11 4.14 1.93
CA LEU A 108 11.23 3.19 1.99
C LEU A 108 12.55 3.78 1.49
N LYS A 109 12.53 4.91 0.76
CA LYS A 109 13.73 5.64 0.36
C LYS A 109 14.54 6.18 1.54
N GLU A 110 13.86 6.43 2.68
CA GLU A 110 14.48 6.93 3.91
C GLU A 110 15.21 5.81 4.67
N LEU A 111 15.14 4.56 4.21
CA LEU A 111 15.79 3.40 4.82
C LEU A 111 17.13 3.08 4.12
N PRO A 112 18.26 3.64 4.57
CA PRO A 112 19.53 3.52 3.85
C PRO A 112 20.10 2.09 3.86
N SER A 113 19.74 1.30 4.87
CA SER A 113 20.26 -0.06 5.05
C SER A 113 19.41 -1.14 4.37
N LEU A 114 18.26 -0.78 3.77
CA LEU A 114 17.31 -1.75 3.22
C LEU A 114 17.91 -2.50 2.02
N ARG A 115 18.05 -3.83 2.15
CA ARG A 115 18.61 -4.71 1.15
C ARG A 115 17.63 -5.71 0.57
N SER A 116 16.66 -6.13 1.35
CA SER A 116 15.69 -7.15 0.94
C SER A 116 14.28 -6.68 1.18
N LEU A 117 13.46 -6.67 0.14
CA LEU A 117 12.06 -6.25 0.16
C LEU A 117 11.18 -7.35 -0.42
N TYR A 118 10.17 -7.76 0.35
CA TYR A 118 9.22 -8.80 -0.06
C TYR A 118 7.79 -8.24 -0.02
N LEU A 119 7.15 -8.15 -1.19
CA LEU A 119 5.82 -7.60 -1.41
C LEU A 119 4.87 -8.59 -2.11
N THR A 120 5.32 -9.82 -2.36
CA THR A 120 4.51 -10.87 -2.98
C THR A 120 3.14 -10.98 -2.33
N GLY A 121 2.07 -11.07 -3.14
CA GLY A 121 0.70 -11.15 -2.63
C GLY A 121 0.05 -9.78 -2.37
N ASN A 122 0.71 -8.66 -2.71
CA ASN A 122 0.11 -7.34 -2.73
C ASN A 122 -0.38 -6.98 -4.15
N PRO A 123 -1.43 -6.18 -4.31
CA PRO A 123 -1.89 -5.70 -5.63
C PRO A 123 -0.80 -4.98 -6.43
N VAL A 124 0.06 -4.18 -5.78
CA VAL A 124 1.15 -3.41 -6.41
C VAL A 124 2.09 -4.27 -7.27
N VAL A 125 2.27 -5.55 -6.94
CA VAL A 125 3.14 -6.48 -7.68
C VAL A 125 2.63 -6.76 -9.10
N LYS A 126 1.33 -6.57 -9.35
CA LYS A 126 0.71 -6.71 -10.69
C LYS A 126 1.08 -5.57 -11.64
N ASN A 127 1.57 -4.45 -11.12
CA ASN A 127 1.99 -3.32 -11.94
C ASN A 127 3.20 -3.72 -12.81
N LYS A 128 3.12 -3.45 -14.11
CA LYS A 128 4.16 -3.79 -15.09
C LYS A 128 5.53 -3.16 -14.75
N ASP A 129 5.51 -1.99 -14.13
CA ASP A 129 6.71 -1.24 -13.79
C ASP A 129 7.20 -1.49 -12.36
N TYR A 130 6.47 -2.26 -11.56
CA TYR A 130 6.75 -2.49 -10.15
C TYR A 130 8.23 -2.81 -9.87
N ARG A 131 8.77 -3.87 -10.49
CA ARG A 131 10.13 -4.31 -10.21
C ARG A 131 11.18 -3.29 -10.65
N SER A 132 11.03 -2.74 -11.84
CA SER A 132 11.96 -1.72 -12.38
C SER A 132 11.89 -0.42 -11.57
N TRP A 133 10.69 -0.02 -11.15
CA TRP A 133 10.50 1.15 -10.30
C TRP A 133 11.16 0.96 -8.94
N CYS A 134 10.95 -0.18 -8.27
CA CYS A 134 11.61 -0.48 -6.99
C CYS A 134 13.13 -0.48 -7.10
N ILE A 135 13.69 -1.05 -8.19
CA ILE A 135 15.14 -1.08 -8.42
C ILE A 135 15.71 0.33 -8.61
N TRP A 136 15.00 1.18 -9.36
CA TRP A 136 15.38 2.56 -9.60
C TRP A 136 15.23 3.41 -8.34
N ARG A 137 14.11 3.28 -7.63
CA ARG A 137 13.78 4.11 -6.48
C ARG A 137 14.59 3.77 -5.24
N PHE A 138 14.93 2.50 -5.06
CA PHE A 138 15.67 2.00 -3.91
C PHE A 138 16.99 1.35 -4.35
N PRO A 139 18.03 2.14 -4.61
CA PRO A 139 19.27 1.66 -5.23
C PRO A 139 20.03 0.62 -4.38
N ASN A 140 19.83 0.61 -3.06
CA ASN A 140 20.51 -0.31 -2.15
C ASN A 140 19.87 -1.71 -2.11
N LEU A 141 18.68 -1.91 -2.71
CA LEU A 141 18.02 -3.21 -2.74
C LEU A 141 18.84 -4.25 -3.51
N GLN A 142 19.03 -5.40 -2.89
CA GLN A 142 19.71 -6.55 -3.48
C GLN A 142 18.75 -7.67 -3.85
N ILE A 143 17.65 -7.80 -3.11
CA ILE A 143 16.64 -8.85 -3.29
C ILE A 143 15.26 -8.19 -3.31
N ILE A 144 14.45 -8.51 -4.31
CA ILE A 144 13.03 -8.12 -4.42
C ILE A 144 12.25 -9.40 -4.73
N ASP A 145 11.26 -9.71 -3.89
CA ASP A 145 10.39 -10.89 -4.02
C ASP A 145 11.16 -12.18 -4.31
N PHE A 146 12.13 -12.49 -3.44
CA PHE A 146 12.99 -13.68 -3.51
C PHE A 146 13.90 -13.75 -4.75
N LYS A 147 13.95 -12.71 -5.59
CA LYS A 147 14.81 -12.63 -6.76
C LYS A 147 15.91 -11.59 -6.58
N ARG A 148 17.15 -12.00 -6.78
CA ARG A 148 18.30 -11.08 -6.72
C ARG A 148 18.20 -10.02 -7.82
N VAL A 149 18.52 -8.79 -7.50
CA VAL A 149 18.61 -7.67 -8.43
C VAL A 149 19.93 -7.76 -9.20
N LYS A 150 19.86 -7.83 -10.53
CA LYS A 150 21.04 -7.90 -11.42
C LYS A 150 21.47 -6.50 -11.86
N ASN A 151 22.77 -6.34 -12.16
CA ASN A 151 23.29 -5.06 -12.67
C ASN A 151 22.67 -4.64 -14.01
N VAL A 152 22.26 -5.61 -14.84
CA VAL A 152 21.55 -5.32 -16.09
C VAL A 152 20.19 -4.68 -15.81
N GLU A 153 19.46 -5.20 -14.82
CA GLU A 153 18.16 -4.64 -14.41
C GLU A 153 18.31 -3.21 -13.87
N ARG A 154 19.40 -2.92 -13.13
CA ARG A 154 19.69 -1.55 -12.64
C ARG A 154 19.88 -0.56 -13.78
N LYS A 155 20.69 -0.94 -14.79
CA LYS A 155 20.91 -0.10 -15.98
C LYS A 155 19.61 0.15 -16.76
N GLN A 156 18.80 -0.91 -16.93
CA GLN A 156 17.49 -0.81 -17.60
C GLN A 156 16.53 0.08 -16.83
N ALA A 157 16.47 -0.06 -15.51
CA ALA A 157 15.64 0.75 -14.65
C ALA A 157 16.03 2.23 -14.69
N SER A 158 17.33 2.56 -14.58
CA SER A 158 17.81 3.93 -14.74
C SER A 158 17.45 4.51 -16.11
N SER A 159 17.69 3.77 -17.20
CA SER A 159 17.32 4.23 -18.54
C SER A 159 15.82 4.46 -18.71
N ALA A 160 14.99 3.66 -18.05
CA ALA A 160 13.53 3.75 -18.14
C ALA A 160 12.95 4.93 -17.37
N PHE A 161 13.57 5.33 -16.26
CA PHE A 161 13.01 6.35 -15.36
C PHE A 161 13.79 7.68 -15.40
N ASP A 162 15.13 7.69 -15.53
CA ASP A 162 15.90 8.94 -15.58
C ASP A 162 15.63 9.74 -16.85
N ASN A 163 15.37 9.05 -17.98
CA ASN A 163 15.10 9.68 -19.28
C ASN A 163 13.60 9.94 -19.54
N ASN A 164 12.69 9.49 -18.66
CA ASN A 164 11.26 9.60 -18.88
C ASN A 164 10.57 10.29 -17.70
N SER A 165 10.70 11.62 -17.64
CA SER A 165 10.09 12.45 -16.60
C SER A 165 8.56 12.32 -16.54
N ASP A 166 7.91 12.02 -17.68
CA ASP A 166 6.46 11.92 -17.75
C ASP A 166 5.96 10.63 -17.08
N LYS A 167 6.72 9.54 -17.22
CA LYS A 167 6.43 8.27 -16.53
C LYS A 167 6.57 8.42 -15.01
N VAL A 168 7.61 9.10 -14.56
CA VAL A 168 7.81 9.41 -13.13
C VAL A 168 6.70 10.31 -12.60
N LYS A 169 6.31 11.34 -13.36
CA LYS A 169 5.19 12.22 -13.00
C LYS A 169 3.87 11.47 -12.92
N ALA A 170 3.59 10.58 -13.88
CA ALA A 170 2.37 9.77 -13.89
C ALA A 170 2.28 8.89 -12.64
N ILE A 171 3.37 8.26 -12.21
CA ILE A 171 3.40 7.45 -10.98
C ILE A 171 3.24 8.37 -9.75
N SER A 172 3.96 9.49 -9.70
CA SER A 172 3.94 10.42 -8.56
C SER A 172 2.63 11.21 -8.44
N SER A 173 1.82 11.29 -9.49
CA SER A 173 0.51 11.94 -9.46
C SER A 173 -0.55 11.13 -8.70
N VAL A 174 -0.34 9.84 -8.55
CA VAL A 174 -1.19 8.97 -7.73
C VAL A 174 -0.90 9.29 -6.27
N LYS A 175 -1.87 9.88 -5.58
CA LYS A 175 -1.70 10.21 -4.16
C LYS A 175 -1.70 8.95 -3.32
N PRO A 176 -0.77 8.82 -2.34
CA PRO A 176 -0.81 7.75 -1.36
C PRO A 176 -2.15 7.78 -0.61
N ILE A 177 -2.65 6.62 -0.23
CA ILE A 177 -3.91 6.52 0.53
C ILE A 177 -3.69 7.21 1.89
N PRO A 178 -4.47 8.25 2.26
CA PRO A 178 -4.29 8.93 3.53
C PRO A 178 -4.53 7.97 4.70
N ILE A 179 -3.67 8.01 5.71
CA ILE A 179 -3.72 7.14 6.90
C ILE A 179 -5.10 7.19 7.59
N PHE A 180 -5.80 8.32 7.50
CA PHE A 180 -7.12 8.52 8.11
C PHE A 180 -8.29 7.91 7.32
N ALA A 181 -8.15 7.69 6.02
CA ALA A 181 -9.20 7.09 5.18
C ALA A 181 -9.44 5.61 5.50
N THR A 182 -8.47 4.95 6.14
CA THR A 182 -8.57 3.52 6.47
C THR A 182 -9.40 3.22 7.73
N LYS A 183 -9.76 4.25 8.51
CA LYS A 183 -10.50 4.04 9.78
C LYS A 183 -12.01 3.84 9.61
N THR A 184 -12.59 4.15 8.43
CA THR A 184 -14.04 4.25 8.25
C THR A 184 -14.59 3.70 6.93
N LEU A 185 -13.80 3.02 6.10
CA LEU A 185 -14.36 2.37 4.92
C LEU A 185 -15.18 1.15 5.35
N ASN A 186 -16.51 1.31 5.36
CA ASN A 186 -17.45 0.22 5.48
C ASN A 186 -17.29 -0.70 4.26
N ARG A 187 -17.68 -1.97 4.42
CA ARG A 187 -17.57 -3.04 3.40
C ARG A 187 -18.22 -2.70 2.06
N GLU A 188 -19.15 -1.73 2.05
CA GLU A 188 -19.87 -1.23 0.86
C GLU A 188 -19.01 -0.27 0.02
N GLU A 189 -18.16 0.56 0.63
CA GLU A 189 -17.26 1.47 -0.09
C GLU A 189 -16.06 0.73 -0.70
N GLN A 190 -15.68 -0.42 -0.16
CA GLN A 190 -14.64 -1.29 -0.70
C GLN A 190 -15.08 -1.94 -2.02
N TYR A 191 -16.40 -2.25 -2.17
CA TYR A 191 -16.98 -2.79 -3.40
C TYR A 191 -16.95 -1.78 -4.57
N VAL A 192 -17.00 -0.49 -4.26
CA VAL A 192 -16.93 0.59 -5.27
C VAL A 192 -15.49 0.82 -5.75
N MET A 193 -14.49 0.68 -4.87
CA MET A 193 -13.08 0.83 -5.26
C MET A 193 -12.54 -0.36 -6.06
N ASP A 194 -12.98 -1.59 -5.75
CA ASP A 194 -12.53 -2.79 -6.47
C ASP A 194 -13.12 -2.89 -7.89
N ASN A 195 -14.19 -2.13 -8.19
CA ASN A 195 -14.85 -2.11 -9.50
C ASN A 195 -14.44 -0.95 -10.42
N VAL A 196 -13.60 -0.01 -9.97
CA VAL A 196 -13.19 1.14 -10.79
C VAL A 196 -12.08 0.81 -11.81
N ASP A 197 -11.38 -0.32 -11.67
CA ASP A 197 -10.25 -0.67 -12.55
C ASP A 197 -10.61 -1.59 -13.74
N THR A 198 -11.90 -1.78 -14.06
CA THR A 198 -12.32 -2.64 -15.18
C THR A 198 -13.33 -2.01 -16.15
N GLU A 199 -13.54 -0.70 -16.10
CA GLU A 199 -14.29 -0.05 -17.17
C GLU A 199 -13.34 0.56 -18.21
N GLU A 200 -13.39 -0.01 -19.41
CA GLU A 200 -12.83 0.55 -20.62
C GLU A 200 -13.27 2.01 -20.75
N LYS A 201 -12.32 2.88 -21.13
CA LYS A 201 -12.61 4.27 -21.47
C LYS A 201 -13.57 4.29 -22.66
N GLU A 202 -14.86 4.31 -22.41
CA GLU A 202 -15.80 4.89 -23.37
C GLU A 202 -15.58 6.41 -23.37
N ASP A 203 -15.34 6.94 -24.57
CA ASP A 203 -15.23 8.36 -24.86
C ASP A 203 -16.57 9.04 -24.52
N THR A 204 -16.79 9.41 -23.28
CA THR A 204 -17.95 10.20 -22.86
C THR A 204 -17.74 11.63 -23.29
N LYS A 205 -18.44 12.05 -24.34
CA LYS A 205 -18.51 13.46 -24.75
C LYS A 205 -19.24 14.26 -23.64
N PRO A 206 -18.74 15.44 -23.28
CA PRO A 206 -19.47 16.33 -22.37
C PRO A 206 -20.81 16.70 -23.01
N MET A 207 -21.90 16.61 -22.25
CA MET A 207 -23.27 16.87 -22.68
C MET A 207 -23.41 18.35 -23.04
N THR A 208 -23.93 18.63 -24.25
CA THR A 208 -24.26 19.99 -24.70
C THR A 208 -25.64 20.42 -24.18
N GLU A 209 -25.93 21.74 -24.21
CA GLU A 209 -27.26 22.25 -23.82
C GLU A 209 -28.38 21.64 -24.68
N ASP A 210 -28.13 21.44 -25.99
CA ASP A 210 -29.08 20.80 -26.89
C ASP A 210 -29.36 19.34 -26.55
N ASP A 211 -28.34 18.61 -26.07
CA ASP A 211 -28.49 17.22 -25.63
C ASP A 211 -29.31 17.12 -24.33
N ARG A 212 -29.16 18.11 -23.45
CA ARG A 212 -29.93 18.20 -22.20
C ARG A 212 -31.40 18.45 -22.47
N ASP A 213 -31.73 19.44 -23.35
CA ASP A 213 -33.11 19.75 -23.74
C ASP A 213 -33.82 18.57 -24.41
N ARG A 214 -33.04 17.75 -25.13
CA ARG A 214 -33.53 16.53 -25.74
C ARG A 214 -33.87 15.44 -24.74
N LEU A 215 -32.99 15.21 -23.77
CA LEU A 215 -33.21 14.24 -22.72
C LEU A 215 -34.35 14.67 -21.76
N GLU A 216 -34.52 15.96 -21.50
CA GLU A 216 -35.65 16.48 -20.71
C GLU A 216 -36.99 16.21 -21.43
N LYS A 217 -37.04 16.34 -22.77
CA LYS A 217 -38.24 16.01 -23.56
C LYS A 217 -38.49 14.50 -23.62
N GLU A 218 -37.45 13.68 -23.67
CA GLU A 218 -37.57 12.23 -23.62
C GLU A 218 -38.07 11.77 -22.23
N LEU A 219 -37.66 12.45 -21.15
CA LEU A 219 -38.14 12.21 -19.79
C LEU A 219 -39.66 12.48 -19.65
N GLU A 220 -40.17 13.56 -20.29
CA GLU A 220 -41.60 13.88 -20.29
C GLU A 220 -42.45 12.86 -21.09
N GLN A 221 -41.87 12.13 -22.01
CA GLN A 221 -42.54 11.15 -22.86
C GLN A 221 -42.33 9.69 -22.42
N ALA A 222 -41.52 9.46 -21.41
CA ALA A 222 -41.16 8.12 -20.93
C ALA A 222 -42.34 7.49 -20.15
N ASP A 223 -42.82 6.36 -20.65
CA ASP A 223 -43.95 5.60 -20.06
C ASP A 223 -43.47 4.49 -19.09
N SER A 224 -42.18 4.23 -19.00
CA SER A 224 -41.61 3.18 -18.18
C SER A 224 -40.72 3.73 -17.05
N MET A 225 -40.88 3.18 -15.85
CA MET A 225 -40.11 3.54 -14.66
C MET A 225 -38.61 3.28 -14.86
N GLU A 226 -38.23 2.26 -15.63
CA GLU A 226 -36.83 1.92 -15.96
C GLU A 226 -36.21 2.94 -16.90
N GLU A 227 -36.97 3.46 -17.85
CA GLU A 227 -36.56 4.50 -18.79
C GLU A 227 -36.36 5.85 -18.09
N ILE A 228 -37.27 6.23 -17.19
CA ILE A 228 -37.18 7.43 -16.35
C ILE A 228 -35.89 7.41 -15.54
N GLN A 229 -35.60 6.32 -14.82
CA GLN A 229 -34.40 6.18 -14.00
C GLN A 229 -33.11 6.24 -14.84
N ARG A 230 -33.12 5.70 -16.07
CA ARG A 230 -31.98 5.74 -16.97
C ARG A 230 -31.69 7.16 -17.46
N ILE A 231 -32.71 7.91 -17.86
CA ILE A 231 -32.58 9.29 -18.36
C ILE A 231 -32.16 10.23 -17.22
N GLU A 232 -32.74 10.09 -16.02
CA GLU A 232 -32.33 10.84 -14.84
C GLU A 232 -30.86 10.59 -14.48
N ALA A 233 -30.38 9.35 -14.56
CA ALA A 233 -28.98 9.01 -14.32
C ALA A 233 -28.02 9.67 -15.32
N ILE A 234 -28.40 9.77 -16.58
CA ILE A 234 -27.60 10.45 -17.64
C ILE A 234 -27.57 11.96 -17.38
N LEU A 235 -28.71 12.57 -17.07
CA LEU A 235 -28.82 13.99 -16.73
C LEU A 235 -28.00 14.36 -15.49
N MET A 236 -27.99 13.50 -14.46
CA MET A 236 -27.17 13.71 -13.26
C MET A 236 -25.67 13.52 -13.52
N ARG A 237 -25.27 12.63 -14.43
CA ARG A 237 -23.88 12.39 -14.81
C ARG A 237 -23.27 13.55 -15.61
N GLY A 238 -24.07 14.29 -16.37
CA GLY A 238 -23.59 15.39 -17.20
C GLY A 238 -22.77 14.96 -18.43
N SER A 239 -22.87 13.68 -18.83
CA SER A 239 -22.17 13.12 -19.99
C SER A 239 -23.03 12.03 -20.63
N LEU A 240 -22.99 11.97 -21.98
CA LEU A 240 -23.69 10.96 -22.81
C LEU A 240 -22.88 9.67 -22.86
#